data_866e53c87877cb5eb0a754abc3ca29b0
#
_entry.id   866e53c87877cb5eb0a754abc3ca29b0
#
_cell.length_a   1.000
_cell.length_b   1.000
_cell.length_c   1.000
_cell.angle_alpha   90.00
_cell.angle_beta   90.00
_cell.angle_gamma   90.00
#
_symmetry.space_group_name_H-M   'P 1'
#
loop_
_entity.id
_entity.type
_entity.pdbx_description
1 polymer ?
#
loop_
_entity_poly.entity_id
_entity_poly.type
_entity_poly.pdbx_seq_one_letter_code
_entity_poly.pdbx_strand_id
1 'polypeptide(L)'
;LMLSKLLLEEHDLTLLDEPTNFLDTEHVEWLVKYLTSYKKTFLVISHDVAFLNRVATTIVSIENGQIRKFSGNYDKYLEQREMLNKQYEAAYDRQQAEIKKMQDYIAKNGARASTAGMANSRKKMLDRIEVMAKPTVERDCSFTFPYAELNTKDMLVIKNLKVGYDRQLIPDVSLHINSRDKVWIRGTNGVGKTTLVKNLLRKIPSLGGTFLFHPAAKIGYIEQELKFDNGNLSAYGAYLDAYPRSSQKEIRAALAKVGLGGELATKPVSTLSGGEMMRLKLAITGNSSSNILILDEPTNHLDVKAKKALKEALLAYEGALLLVTHEPDFAEGLCNIVFDAKVK
;
A
#
# COMPACT_ATOMS: atom_id res chain seq x y z
N LEU A 1 -20.65 -4.15 15.23
CA LEU A 1 -21.30 -3.75 16.51
C LEU A 1 -20.92 -2.32 16.91
N MET A 2 -19.63 -1.95 16.90
CA MET A 2 -19.18 -0.60 17.31
C MET A 2 -19.65 0.49 16.33
N LEU A 3 -19.47 0.28 15.02
CA LEU A 3 -19.94 1.18 13.97
C LEU A 3 -21.48 1.34 14.02
N SER A 4 -22.23 0.24 14.17
CA SER A 4 -23.68 0.29 14.25
C SER A 4 -24.19 1.09 15.45
N LYS A 5 -23.51 0.98 16.59
CA LYS A 5 -23.85 1.77 17.79
C LYS A 5 -23.60 3.27 17.54
N LEU A 6 -22.44 3.63 16.99
CA LEU A 6 -22.09 5.01 16.66
C LEU A 6 -23.09 5.66 15.70
N LEU A 7 -23.56 4.90 14.70
CA LEU A 7 -24.46 5.42 13.67
C LEU A 7 -25.93 5.49 14.13
N LEU A 8 -26.29 4.80 15.22
CA LEU A 8 -27.61 4.90 15.84
C LEU A 8 -27.73 6.08 16.81
N GLU A 9 -26.62 6.61 17.28
CA GLU A 9 -26.59 7.78 18.15
C GLU A 9 -26.54 9.06 17.29
N GLU A 10 -27.31 10.08 17.68
CA GLU A 10 -27.32 11.37 16.97
C GLU A 10 -26.17 12.25 17.47
N HIS A 11 -25.11 12.39 16.62
CA HIS A 11 -23.98 13.25 16.91
C HIS A 11 -23.93 14.42 15.93
N ASP A 12 -23.51 15.61 16.36
CA ASP A 12 -23.34 16.78 15.49
C ASP A 12 -22.11 16.65 14.57
N LEU A 13 -21.10 15.91 15.04
CA LEU A 13 -19.91 15.55 14.29
C LEU A 13 -19.57 14.09 14.50
N THR A 14 -19.44 13.33 13.42
CA THR A 14 -19.05 11.93 13.44
C THR A 14 -17.66 11.78 12.83
N LEU A 15 -16.74 11.13 13.53
CA LEU A 15 -15.38 10.84 13.07
C LEU A 15 -15.27 9.35 12.75
N LEU A 16 -14.87 9.04 11.51
CA LEU A 16 -14.74 7.67 11.00
C LEU A 16 -13.31 7.46 10.49
N ASP A 17 -12.58 6.54 11.09
CA ASP A 17 -11.24 6.17 10.68
C ASP A 17 -11.28 4.80 10.00
N GLU A 18 -10.96 4.78 8.69
CA GLU A 18 -10.99 3.59 7.83
C GLU A 18 -12.25 2.71 8.00
N PRO A 19 -13.47 3.29 7.90
CA PRO A 19 -14.70 2.58 8.22
C PRO A 19 -15.03 1.44 7.25
N THR A 20 -14.41 1.43 6.06
CA THR A 20 -14.56 0.35 5.06
C THR A 20 -13.68 -0.84 5.34
N ASN A 21 -12.63 -0.69 6.17
CA ASN A 21 -11.79 -1.81 6.56
C ASN A 21 -12.62 -2.87 7.28
N PHE A 22 -12.43 -4.13 6.92
CA PHE A 22 -13.14 -5.29 7.46
C PHE A 22 -14.65 -5.34 7.16
N LEU A 23 -15.18 -4.44 6.32
CA LEU A 23 -16.53 -4.54 5.79
C LEU A 23 -16.50 -5.30 4.45
N ASP A 24 -17.51 -6.13 4.21
CA ASP A 24 -17.74 -6.71 2.89
C ASP A 24 -18.49 -5.70 1.99
N THR A 25 -18.56 -6.01 0.72
CA THR A 25 -19.16 -5.13 -0.30
C THR A 25 -20.58 -4.69 0.05
N GLU A 26 -21.37 -5.57 0.65
CA GLU A 26 -22.77 -5.31 1.01
C GLU A 26 -22.88 -4.27 2.13
N HIS A 27 -22.03 -4.41 3.15
CA HIS A 27 -21.95 -3.46 4.26
C HIS A 27 -21.36 -2.11 3.84
N VAL A 28 -20.39 -2.08 2.93
CA VAL A 28 -19.88 -0.83 2.34
C VAL A 28 -20.97 -0.10 1.57
N GLU A 29 -21.75 -0.81 0.74
CA GLU A 29 -22.90 -0.23 0.03
C GLU A 29 -23.95 0.39 0.98
N TRP A 30 -24.25 -0.31 2.07
CA TRP A 30 -25.12 0.22 3.10
C TRP A 30 -24.56 1.49 3.76
N LEU A 31 -23.26 1.49 4.11
CA LEU A 31 -22.59 2.64 4.72
C LEU A 31 -22.59 3.86 3.78
N VAL A 32 -22.34 3.66 2.49
CA VAL A 32 -22.43 4.72 1.48
C VAL A 32 -23.82 5.34 1.46
N LYS A 33 -24.88 4.52 1.38
CA LYS A 33 -26.25 5.01 1.38
C LYS A 33 -26.57 5.81 2.65
N TYR A 34 -26.12 5.32 3.80
CA TYR A 34 -26.31 5.99 5.08
C TYR A 34 -25.62 7.36 5.09
N LEU A 35 -24.30 7.42 4.78
CA LEU A 35 -23.53 8.67 4.82
C LEU A 35 -23.98 9.69 3.77
N THR A 36 -24.44 9.24 2.60
CA THR A 36 -24.96 10.14 1.57
C THR A 36 -26.27 10.81 2.01
N SER A 37 -27.08 10.14 2.86
CA SER A 37 -28.30 10.69 3.42
C SER A 37 -28.10 11.40 4.77
N TYR A 38 -26.89 11.38 5.32
CA TYR A 38 -26.59 11.92 6.64
C TYR A 38 -26.67 13.45 6.64
N LYS A 39 -27.52 14.01 7.50
CA LYS A 39 -27.83 15.45 7.53
C LYS A 39 -26.83 16.29 8.32
N LYS A 40 -26.00 15.65 9.14
CA LYS A 40 -25.01 16.33 9.99
C LYS A 40 -23.62 16.21 9.39
N THR A 41 -22.60 16.69 10.09
CA THR A 41 -21.23 16.69 9.62
C THR A 41 -20.54 15.37 9.96
N PHE A 42 -19.82 14.80 9.00
CA PHE A 42 -18.87 13.71 9.27
C PHE A 42 -17.50 14.01 8.68
N LEU A 43 -16.48 13.49 9.32
CA LEU A 43 -15.10 13.44 8.83
C LEU A 43 -14.70 11.98 8.70
N VAL A 44 -14.27 11.59 7.51
CA VAL A 44 -13.83 10.23 7.22
C VAL A 44 -12.39 10.21 6.76
N ILE A 45 -11.61 9.31 7.30
CA ILE A 45 -10.28 8.94 6.80
C ILE A 45 -10.46 7.60 6.09
N SER A 46 -10.05 7.51 4.82
CA SER A 46 -10.12 6.27 4.06
C SER A 46 -9.14 6.26 2.90
N HIS A 47 -8.66 5.07 2.55
CA HIS A 47 -7.90 4.78 1.34
C HIS A 47 -8.75 4.16 0.22
N ASP A 48 -10.04 3.98 0.46
CA ASP A 48 -11.00 3.48 -0.52
C ASP A 48 -11.49 4.63 -1.40
N VAL A 49 -10.92 4.73 -2.60
CA VAL A 49 -11.23 5.78 -3.58
C VAL A 49 -12.68 5.70 -4.05
N ALA A 50 -13.20 4.50 -4.28
CA ALA A 50 -14.57 4.29 -4.74
C ALA A 50 -15.57 4.78 -3.67
N PHE A 51 -15.30 4.47 -2.41
CA PHE A 51 -16.07 4.96 -1.28
C PHE A 51 -15.99 6.49 -1.15
N LEU A 52 -14.77 7.07 -1.16
CA LEU A 52 -14.57 8.53 -1.06
C LEU A 52 -15.28 9.30 -2.17
N ASN A 53 -15.22 8.81 -3.41
CA ASN A 53 -15.89 9.43 -4.55
C ASN A 53 -17.41 9.51 -4.40
N ARG A 54 -17.99 8.59 -3.65
CA ARG A 54 -19.46 8.51 -3.45
C ARG A 54 -19.96 9.32 -2.26
N VAL A 55 -19.13 9.48 -1.20
CA VAL A 55 -19.57 10.11 0.05
C VAL A 55 -18.97 11.49 0.30
N ALA A 56 -17.78 11.78 -0.24
CA ALA A 56 -17.08 13.01 0.06
C ALA A 56 -17.54 14.17 -0.83
N THR A 57 -17.86 15.30 -0.20
CA THR A 57 -18.13 16.59 -0.87
C THR A 57 -16.95 17.54 -0.75
N THR A 58 -16.01 17.23 0.11
CA THR A 58 -14.80 18.01 0.39
C THR A 58 -13.68 17.06 0.78
N ILE A 59 -12.49 17.25 0.22
CA ILE A 59 -11.30 16.51 0.60
C ILE A 59 -10.36 17.45 1.37
N VAL A 60 -9.84 16.96 2.50
CA VAL A 60 -8.80 17.64 3.27
C VAL A 60 -7.51 16.84 3.14
N SER A 61 -6.50 17.45 2.51
CA SER A 61 -5.16 16.86 2.37
C SER A 61 -4.22 17.41 3.42
N ILE A 62 -3.44 16.54 4.03
CA ILE A 62 -2.38 16.88 4.98
C ILE A 62 -1.06 16.48 4.35
N GLU A 63 -0.29 17.46 3.86
CA GLU A 63 0.98 17.23 3.17
C GLU A 63 2.04 18.20 3.71
N ASN A 64 3.23 17.68 4.00
CA ASN A 64 4.36 18.49 4.49
C ASN A 64 4.00 19.40 5.69
N GLY A 65 3.16 18.93 6.61
CA GLY A 65 2.68 19.70 7.76
C GLY A 65 1.67 20.80 7.43
N GLN A 66 1.19 20.88 6.19
CA GLN A 66 0.17 21.83 5.77
C GLN A 66 -1.16 21.14 5.51
N ILE A 67 -2.24 21.79 5.93
CA ILE A 67 -3.61 21.34 5.69
C ILE A 67 -4.17 22.15 4.52
N ARG A 68 -4.66 21.45 3.50
CA ARG A 68 -5.33 22.07 2.33
C ARG A 68 -6.70 21.45 2.14
N LYS A 69 -7.67 22.32 1.84
CA LYS A 69 -9.07 21.92 1.61
C LYS A 69 -9.38 22.04 0.10
N PHE A 70 -9.97 20.99 -0.46
CA PHE A 70 -10.38 20.90 -1.85
C PHE A 70 -11.88 20.61 -1.93
N SER A 71 -12.61 21.36 -2.75
CA SER A 71 -14.03 21.11 -2.97
C SER A 71 -14.25 20.04 -4.01
N GLY A 72 -15.15 19.12 -3.71
CA GLY A 72 -15.53 18.02 -4.59
C GLY A 72 -15.14 16.66 -4.01
N ASN A 73 -15.32 15.63 -4.81
CA ASN A 73 -14.94 14.26 -4.52
C ASN A 73 -13.44 14.00 -4.74
N TYR A 74 -13.01 12.77 -4.56
CA TYR A 74 -11.59 12.42 -4.67
C TYR A 74 -11.00 12.64 -6.08
N ASP A 75 -11.75 12.37 -7.15
CA ASP A 75 -11.28 12.58 -8.52
C ASP A 75 -11.03 14.07 -8.80
N LYS A 76 -11.96 14.95 -8.40
CA LYS A 76 -11.76 16.40 -8.50
C LYS A 76 -10.58 16.90 -7.66
N TYR A 77 -10.35 16.30 -6.49
CA TYR A 77 -9.16 16.59 -5.70
C TYR A 77 -7.88 16.25 -6.46
N LEU A 78 -7.80 15.07 -7.10
CA LEU A 78 -6.62 14.68 -7.87
C LEU A 78 -6.32 15.67 -9.01
N GLU A 79 -7.35 16.11 -9.76
CA GLU A 79 -7.19 17.10 -10.82
C GLU A 79 -6.66 18.45 -10.27
N GLN A 80 -7.26 18.94 -9.18
CA GLN A 80 -6.85 20.19 -8.56
C GLN A 80 -5.42 20.09 -7.98
N ARG A 81 -5.09 18.97 -7.37
CA ARG A 81 -3.75 18.69 -6.82
C ARG A 81 -2.70 18.67 -7.93
N GLU A 82 -2.97 17.98 -9.03
CA GLU A 82 -2.06 17.95 -10.18
C GLU A 82 -1.80 19.33 -10.76
N MET A 83 -2.86 20.12 -10.91
CA MET A 83 -2.75 21.51 -11.38
C MET A 83 -1.88 22.37 -10.42
N LEU A 84 -2.12 22.27 -9.11
CA LEU A 84 -1.34 22.99 -8.11
C LEU A 84 0.12 22.55 -8.09
N ASN A 85 0.41 21.26 -8.22
CA ASN A 85 1.77 20.75 -8.28
C ASN A 85 2.51 21.27 -9.50
N LYS A 86 1.88 21.25 -10.67
CA LYS A 86 2.46 21.84 -11.91
C LYS A 86 2.75 23.34 -11.75
N GLN A 87 1.85 24.07 -11.12
CA GLN A 87 2.04 25.50 -10.85
C GLN A 87 3.21 25.73 -9.88
N TYR A 88 3.30 24.92 -8.82
CA TYR A 88 4.38 25.01 -7.84
C TYR A 88 5.74 24.68 -8.47
N GLU A 89 5.84 23.61 -9.27
CA GLU A 89 7.05 23.23 -9.98
C GLU A 89 7.50 24.34 -10.94
N ALA A 90 6.56 24.90 -11.72
CA ALA A 90 6.88 26.01 -12.63
C ALA A 90 7.33 27.28 -11.89
N ALA A 91 6.75 27.57 -10.71
CA ALA A 91 7.16 28.70 -9.87
C ALA A 91 8.55 28.46 -9.26
N TYR A 92 8.81 27.25 -8.78
CA TYR A 92 10.11 26.84 -8.26
C TYR A 92 11.21 26.96 -9.32
N ASP A 93 10.99 26.44 -10.53
CA ASP A 93 11.97 26.48 -11.61
C ASP A 93 12.26 27.93 -12.03
N ARG A 94 11.24 28.78 -12.08
CA ARG A 94 11.43 30.24 -12.36
C ARG A 94 12.27 30.88 -11.26
N GLN A 95 11.98 30.63 -10.00
CA GLN A 95 12.75 31.18 -8.88
C GLN A 95 14.20 30.69 -8.92
N GLN A 96 14.44 29.39 -9.16
CA GLN A 96 15.79 28.83 -9.25
C GLN A 96 16.58 29.45 -10.43
N ALA A 97 15.93 29.63 -11.57
CA ALA A 97 16.56 30.30 -12.72
C ALA A 97 16.93 31.77 -12.42
N GLU A 98 16.08 32.48 -11.67
CA GLU A 98 16.33 33.86 -11.25
C GLU A 98 17.48 33.94 -10.23
N ILE A 99 17.46 33.07 -9.22
CA ILE A 99 18.55 32.95 -8.24
C ILE A 99 19.87 32.67 -8.94
N LYS A 100 19.91 31.71 -9.86
CA LYS A 100 21.11 31.38 -10.64
C LYS A 100 21.61 32.56 -11.47
N LYS A 101 20.72 33.28 -12.17
CA LYS A 101 21.10 34.49 -12.91
C LYS A 101 21.71 35.57 -12.03
N MET A 102 21.17 35.77 -10.81
CA MET A 102 21.73 36.72 -9.85
C MET A 102 23.10 36.26 -9.35
N GLN A 103 23.27 34.98 -9.01
CA GLN A 103 24.53 34.40 -8.58
C GLN A 103 25.63 34.51 -9.67
N ASP A 104 25.29 34.18 -10.91
CA ASP A 104 26.20 34.29 -12.06
C ASP A 104 26.63 35.73 -12.29
N TYR A 105 25.70 36.69 -12.16
CA TYR A 105 26.02 38.10 -12.30
C TYR A 105 26.96 38.59 -11.17
N ILE A 106 26.68 38.21 -9.94
CA ILE A 106 27.52 38.56 -8.78
C ILE A 106 28.94 37.99 -8.95
N ALA A 107 29.07 36.72 -9.38
CA ALA A 107 30.32 36.06 -9.59
C ALA A 107 31.16 36.75 -10.68
N LYS A 108 30.55 37.16 -11.80
CA LYS A 108 31.22 37.79 -12.94
C LYS A 108 31.61 39.26 -12.68
N ASN A 109 30.87 39.98 -11.86
CA ASN A 109 30.95 41.42 -11.73
C ASN A 109 31.40 41.91 -10.33
N GLY A 110 31.47 41.03 -9.34
CA GLY A 110 31.83 41.40 -7.96
C GLY A 110 33.27 41.90 -7.76
N ALA A 111 34.20 41.47 -8.59
CA ALA A 111 35.62 41.86 -8.51
C ALA A 111 35.96 43.18 -9.22
N ARG A 112 35.05 43.73 -10.04
CA ARG A 112 35.36 44.95 -10.81
C ARG A 112 34.81 46.18 -10.09
N ALA A 113 35.66 47.19 -9.83
CA ALA A 113 35.27 48.42 -9.10
C ALA A 113 34.08 49.13 -9.72
N SER A 114 33.95 49.16 -11.05
CA SER A 114 32.85 49.85 -11.77
C SER A 114 31.49 49.13 -11.63
N THR A 115 31.46 47.84 -11.36
CA THR A 115 30.23 47.01 -11.26
C THR A 115 29.95 46.48 -9.87
N ALA A 116 30.90 46.65 -8.92
CA ALA A 116 30.81 46.16 -7.54
C ALA A 116 29.55 46.65 -6.80
N GLY A 117 29.16 47.91 -7.02
CA GLY A 117 27.94 48.48 -6.41
C GLY A 117 26.66 47.76 -6.83
N MET A 118 26.52 47.44 -8.14
CA MET A 118 25.39 46.66 -8.65
C MET A 118 25.40 45.22 -8.23
N ALA A 119 26.61 44.61 -8.15
CA ALA A 119 26.78 43.24 -7.65
C ALA A 119 26.34 43.15 -6.16
N ASN A 120 26.75 44.11 -5.32
CA ASN A 120 26.36 44.18 -3.92
C ASN A 120 24.85 44.44 -3.75
N SER A 121 24.23 45.25 -4.60
CA SER A 121 22.77 45.42 -4.58
C SER A 121 22.05 44.10 -4.89
N ARG A 122 22.49 43.36 -5.91
CA ARG A 122 21.90 42.05 -6.25
C ARG A 122 22.16 40.99 -5.17
N LYS A 123 23.31 41.05 -4.49
CA LYS A 123 23.58 40.18 -3.33
C LYS A 123 22.57 40.44 -2.20
N LYS A 124 22.31 41.71 -1.87
CA LYS A 124 21.27 42.06 -0.88
C LYS A 124 19.86 41.64 -1.30
N MET A 125 19.55 41.65 -2.60
CA MET A 125 18.27 41.11 -3.11
C MET A 125 18.20 39.59 -2.94
N LEU A 126 19.29 38.89 -3.31
CA LEU A 126 19.37 37.43 -3.15
C LEU A 126 19.21 36.99 -1.68
N ASP A 127 19.85 37.72 -0.75
CA ASP A 127 19.75 37.43 0.71
C ASP A 127 18.35 37.63 1.26
N ARG A 128 17.46 38.34 0.55
CA ARG A 128 16.05 38.58 0.95
C ARG A 128 15.06 37.63 0.30
N ILE A 129 15.51 36.81 -0.66
CA ILE A 129 14.62 35.85 -1.31
C ILE A 129 14.33 34.69 -0.36
N GLU A 130 13.06 34.49 -0.02
CA GLU A 130 12.60 33.25 0.60
C GLU A 130 12.67 32.13 -0.43
N VAL A 131 13.65 31.25 -0.27
CA VAL A 131 13.85 30.13 -1.20
C VAL A 131 12.73 29.13 -1.05
N MET A 132 12.01 28.87 -2.13
CA MET A 132 10.97 27.83 -2.16
C MET A 132 11.58 26.47 -1.86
N ALA A 133 10.88 25.67 -1.08
CA ALA A 133 11.28 24.29 -0.85
C ALA A 133 11.24 23.51 -2.18
N LYS A 134 12.24 22.66 -2.39
CA LYS A 134 12.26 21.80 -3.57
C LYS A 134 10.96 20.96 -3.61
N PRO A 135 10.25 20.90 -4.75
CA PRO A 135 9.10 20.03 -4.88
C PRO A 135 9.43 18.62 -4.40
N THR A 136 8.65 18.12 -3.47
CA THR A 136 8.84 16.76 -2.97
C THR A 136 8.30 15.82 -4.04
N VAL A 137 9.19 15.23 -4.81
CA VAL A 137 8.81 14.08 -5.66
C VAL A 137 8.47 12.96 -4.69
N GLU A 138 7.18 12.66 -4.55
CA GLU A 138 6.77 11.44 -3.85
C GLU A 138 7.48 10.29 -4.56
N ARG A 139 8.39 9.62 -3.87
CA ARG A 139 9.08 8.47 -4.43
C ARG A 139 8.05 7.38 -4.68
N ASP A 140 7.85 7.05 -5.94
CA ASP A 140 7.01 5.94 -6.31
C ASP A 140 7.57 4.68 -5.63
N CYS A 141 6.73 3.98 -4.87
CA CYS A 141 7.13 2.69 -4.35
C CYS A 141 7.07 1.67 -5.50
N SER A 142 7.98 0.72 -5.49
CA SER A 142 7.97 -0.39 -6.43
C SER A 142 8.22 -1.70 -5.70
N PHE A 143 7.52 -2.74 -6.14
CA PHE A 143 7.69 -4.09 -5.62
C PHE A 143 8.23 -5.00 -6.72
N THR A 144 8.95 -6.03 -6.31
CA THR A 144 9.43 -7.07 -7.23
C THR A 144 9.37 -8.41 -6.52
N PHE A 145 8.96 -9.44 -7.24
CA PHE A 145 8.91 -10.82 -6.71
C PHE A 145 9.69 -11.72 -7.67
N PRO A 146 10.95 -12.04 -7.33
CA PRO A 146 11.77 -12.90 -8.17
C PRO A 146 11.16 -14.30 -8.27
N TYR A 147 11.06 -14.81 -9.49
CA TYR A 147 10.56 -16.16 -9.75
C TYR A 147 11.67 -17.19 -9.57
N ALA A 148 11.39 -18.23 -8.77
CA ALA A 148 12.24 -19.42 -8.70
C ALA A 148 11.80 -20.39 -9.80
N GLU A 149 12.58 -20.50 -10.85
CA GLU A 149 12.26 -21.40 -11.96
C GLU A 149 11.92 -22.81 -11.49
N LEU A 150 10.79 -23.30 -11.95
CA LEU A 150 10.32 -24.65 -11.68
C LEU A 150 9.60 -25.18 -12.92
N ASN A 151 10.19 -26.18 -13.53
CA ASN A 151 9.60 -26.82 -14.72
C ASN A 151 8.59 -27.88 -14.28
N THR A 152 7.41 -27.44 -13.84
CA THR A 152 6.28 -28.29 -13.48
C THR A 152 4.98 -27.67 -13.95
N LYS A 153 3.98 -28.53 -14.19
CA LYS A 153 2.62 -28.07 -14.44
C LYS A 153 1.85 -27.91 -13.13
N ASP A 154 1.97 -28.91 -12.23
CA ASP A 154 1.18 -28.97 -11.01
C ASP A 154 1.91 -28.30 -9.84
N MET A 155 1.41 -27.16 -9.37
CA MET A 155 1.97 -26.44 -8.24
C MET A 155 1.31 -26.84 -6.93
N LEU A 156 -0.03 -26.90 -6.90
CA LEU A 156 -0.80 -27.28 -5.73
C LEU A 156 -2.05 -28.03 -6.13
N VAL A 157 -2.26 -29.20 -5.52
CA VAL A 157 -3.47 -30.01 -5.71
C VAL A 157 -4.18 -30.12 -4.36
N ILE A 158 -5.44 -29.74 -4.32
CA ILE A 158 -6.31 -29.81 -3.16
C ILE A 158 -7.47 -30.75 -3.48
N LYS A 159 -7.76 -31.73 -2.61
CA LYS A 159 -8.82 -32.73 -2.79
C LYS A 159 -9.68 -32.80 -1.54
N ASN A 160 -10.95 -32.39 -1.67
CA ASN A 160 -11.98 -32.46 -0.64
C ASN A 160 -11.53 -31.92 0.72
N LEU A 161 -10.72 -30.83 0.73
CA LEU A 161 -10.15 -30.26 1.92
C LEU A 161 -11.27 -29.64 2.77
N LYS A 162 -11.38 -30.08 4.03
CA LYS A 162 -12.33 -29.57 5.02
C LYS A 162 -11.68 -28.52 5.88
N VAL A 163 -12.07 -27.27 5.65
CA VAL A 163 -11.50 -26.09 6.28
C VAL A 163 -12.29 -25.71 7.51
N GLY A 164 -11.63 -25.56 8.66
CA GLY A 164 -12.27 -25.17 9.92
C GLY A 164 -11.38 -25.40 11.11
N TYR A 165 -11.96 -25.18 12.29
CA TYR A 165 -11.36 -25.47 13.59
C TYR A 165 -12.09 -26.68 14.20
N ASP A 166 -13.14 -26.45 15.03
CA ASP A 166 -13.98 -27.49 15.60
C ASP A 166 -15.13 -27.91 14.66
N ARG A 167 -15.48 -27.02 13.73
CA ARG A 167 -16.52 -27.24 12.72
C ARG A 167 -16.03 -26.73 11.36
N GLN A 168 -16.59 -27.33 10.33
CA GLN A 168 -16.30 -26.92 8.95
C GLN A 168 -16.95 -25.55 8.65
N LEU A 169 -16.14 -24.61 8.10
CA LEU A 169 -16.54 -23.24 7.81
C LEU A 169 -17.05 -23.08 6.38
N ILE A 170 -16.40 -23.72 5.42
CA ILE A 170 -16.73 -23.66 3.98
C ILE A 170 -16.94 -25.07 3.44
N PRO A 171 -17.66 -25.25 2.30
CA PRO A 171 -17.77 -26.53 1.63
C PRO A 171 -16.40 -27.13 1.33
N ASP A 172 -16.40 -28.45 1.03
CA ASP A 172 -15.17 -29.16 0.69
C ASP A 172 -14.46 -28.48 -0.49
N VAL A 173 -13.20 -28.14 -0.28
CA VAL A 173 -12.39 -27.43 -1.27
C VAL A 173 -11.66 -28.44 -2.14
N SER A 174 -11.89 -28.39 -3.44
CA SER A 174 -11.12 -29.14 -4.43
C SER A 174 -10.66 -28.17 -5.51
N LEU A 175 -9.34 -28.04 -5.67
CA LEU A 175 -8.73 -27.07 -6.57
C LEU A 175 -7.40 -27.62 -7.09
N HIS A 176 -7.14 -27.39 -8.36
CA HIS A 176 -5.88 -27.72 -9.00
C HIS A 176 -5.26 -26.43 -9.53
N ILE A 177 -4.07 -26.11 -9.06
CA ILE A 177 -3.36 -24.87 -9.37
C ILE A 177 -2.06 -25.21 -10.10
N ASN A 178 -1.93 -24.70 -11.31
CA ASN A 178 -0.74 -24.84 -12.12
C ASN A 178 0.32 -23.78 -11.77
N SER A 179 1.52 -23.94 -12.31
CA SER A 179 2.68 -23.10 -11.98
C SER A 179 2.55 -21.61 -12.32
N ARG A 180 1.58 -21.24 -13.18
CA ARG A 180 1.32 -19.85 -13.59
C ARG A 180 -0.08 -19.35 -13.27
N ASP A 181 -0.87 -20.17 -12.58
CA ASP A 181 -2.24 -19.79 -12.24
C ASP A 181 -2.25 -18.72 -11.15
N LYS A 182 -3.12 -17.73 -11.34
CA LYS A 182 -3.37 -16.68 -10.38
C LYS A 182 -4.80 -16.81 -9.89
N VAL A 183 -4.95 -17.29 -8.65
CA VAL A 183 -6.23 -17.63 -8.03
C VAL A 183 -6.66 -16.55 -7.09
N TRP A 184 -7.84 -15.99 -7.32
CA TRP A 184 -8.51 -15.09 -6.39
C TRP A 184 -9.45 -15.88 -5.48
N ILE A 185 -9.17 -15.88 -4.18
CA ILE A 185 -10.03 -16.45 -3.14
C ILE A 185 -10.92 -15.32 -2.61
N ARG A 186 -12.18 -15.31 -3.01
CA ARG A 186 -13.17 -14.32 -2.55
C ARG A 186 -14.22 -14.93 -1.64
N GLY A 187 -14.89 -14.09 -0.87
CA GLY A 187 -15.98 -14.47 0.03
C GLY A 187 -16.18 -13.42 1.10
N THR A 188 -17.29 -13.50 1.81
CA THR A 188 -17.63 -12.58 2.91
C THR A 188 -16.59 -12.67 4.04
N ASN A 189 -16.54 -11.64 4.88
CA ASN A 189 -15.64 -11.65 6.02
C ASN A 189 -16.03 -12.73 7.03
N GLY A 190 -15.02 -13.38 7.61
CA GLY A 190 -15.24 -14.47 8.56
C GLY A 190 -15.64 -15.82 7.94
N VAL A 191 -15.81 -15.92 6.61
CA VAL A 191 -16.21 -17.19 5.95
C VAL A 191 -15.16 -18.30 6.08
N GLY A 192 -13.88 -17.97 6.31
CA GLY A 192 -12.81 -18.96 6.45
C GLY A 192 -11.69 -18.86 5.41
N LYS A 193 -11.57 -17.74 4.67
CA LYS A 193 -10.49 -17.52 3.67
C LYS A 193 -9.09 -17.64 4.29
N THR A 194 -8.83 -16.89 5.36
CA THR A 194 -7.57 -16.96 6.11
C THR A 194 -7.35 -18.33 6.75
N THR A 195 -8.44 -19.03 7.16
CA THR A 195 -8.38 -20.38 7.69
C THR A 195 -7.92 -21.37 6.61
N LEU A 196 -8.43 -21.25 5.38
CA LEU A 196 -7.96 -22.03 4.25
C LEU A 196 -6.46 -21.82 4.00
N VAL A 197 -6.00 -20.58 3.98
CA VAL A 197 -4.57 -20.25 3.83
C VAL A 197 -3.75 -20.87 4.96
N LYS A 198 -4.19 -20.75 6.22
CA LYS A 198 -3.51 -21.35 7.39
C LYS A 198 -3.47 -22.89 7.33
N ASN A 199 -4.54 -23.54 6.84
CA ASN A 199 -4.53 -25.00 6.59
C ASN A 199 -3.49 -25.37 5.52
N LEU A 200 -3.47 -24.66 4.38
CA LEU A 200 -2.50 -24.93 3.30
C LEU A 200 -1.06 -24.73 3.76
N LEU A 201 -0.80 -23.73 4.61
CA LEU A 201 0.53 -23.51 5.21
C LEU A 201 0.83 -24.41 6.41
N ARG A 202 -0.07 -25.35 6.75
CA ARG A 202 0.03 -26.25 7.91
C ARG A 202 0.22 -25.53 9.26
N LYS A 203 -0.20 -24.25 9.33
CA LYS A 203 -0.23 -23.49 10.59
C LYS A 203 -1.35 -24.00 11.51
N ILE A 204 -2.43 -24.53 10.95
CA ILE A 204 -3.51 -25.23 11.64
C ILE A 204 -3.86 -26.52 10.89
N PRO A 205 -4.26 -27.60 11.58
CA PRO A 205 -4.68 -28.84 10.92
C PRO A 205 -6.01 -28.61 10.17
N SER A 206 -6.19 -29.32 9.05
CA SER A 206 -7.49 -29.41 8.37
C SER A 206 -8.36 -30.47 9.04
N LEU A 207 -9.68 -30.32 8.96
CA LEU A 207 -10.64 -31.30 9.49
C LEU A 207 -10.74 -32.58 8.65
N GLY A 208 -10.16 -32.59 7.45
CA GLY A 208 -10.15 -33.73 6.55
C GLY A 208 -9.77 -33.31 5.13
N GLY A 209 -9.75 -34.29 4.21
CA GLY A 209 -9.26 -34.09 2.86
C GLY A 209 -7.74 -34.06 2.79
N THR A 210 -7.19 -33.75 1.62
CA THR A 210 -5.74 -33.72 1.38
C THR A 210 -5.37 -32.54 0.50
N PHE A 211 -4.14 -32.07 0.68
CA PHE A 211 -3.52 -31.13 -0.27
C PHE A 211 -2.03 -31.46 -0.41
N LEU A 212 -1.48 -31.18 -1.55
CA LEU A 212 -0.10 -31.42 -1.87
C LEU A 212 0.47 -30.26 -2.69
N PHE A 213 1.44 -29.57 -2.15
CA PHE A 213 2.33 -28.71 -2.92
C PHE A 213 3.36 -29.52 -3.67
N HIS A 214 3.80 -29.01 -4.82
CA HIS A 214 4.96 -29.60 -5.47
C HIS A 214 6.15 -29.69 -4.50
N PRO A 215 6.93 -30.79 -4.47
CA PRO A 215 8.02 -30.96 -3.49
C PRO A 215 9.08 -29.83 -3.50
N ALA A 216 9.32 -29.24 -4.67
CA ALA A 216 10.21 -28.09 -4.85
C ALA A 216 9.51 -26.73 -4.73
N ALA A 217 8.30 -26.67 -4.19
CA ALA A 217 7.59 -25.39 -4.01
C ALA A 217 8.33 -24.49 -3.01
N LYS A 218 8.62 -23.26 -3.46
CA LYS A 218 9.15 -22.18 -2.62
C LYS A 218 8.03 -21.16 -2.43
N ILE A 219 7.49 -21.11 -1.23
CA ILE A 219 6.31 -20.32 -0.91
C ILE A 219 6.74 -18.96 -0.36
N GLY A 220 6.33 -17.88 -1.03
CA GLY A 220 6.33 -16.54 -0.45
C GLY A 220 4.96 -16.30 0.21
N TYR A 221 4.94 -15.88 1.47
CA TYR A 221 3.70 -15.68 2.21
C TYR A 221 3.64 -14.32 2.87
N ILE A 222 2.51 -13.65 2.71
CA ILE A 222 2.16 -12.43 3.45
C ILE A 222 0.85 -12.69 4.17
N GLU A 223 0.90 -12.59 5.50
CA GLU A 223 -0.24 -12.79 6.38
C GLU A 223 -1.03 -11.50 6.60
N GLN A 224 -2.32 -11.67 6.89
CA GLN A 224 -3.23 -10.57 7.18
C GLN A 224 -2.80 -9.76 8.41
N GLU A 225 -2.30 -10.44 9.46
CA GLU A 225 -1.80 -9.76 10.66
C GLU A 225 -0.38 -9.23 10.43
N LEU A 226 -0.25 -7.90 10.55
CA LEU A 226 1.03 -7.21 10.39
C LEU A 226 1.80 -7.18 11.71
N LYS A 227 2.35 -8.32 12.13
CA LYS A 227 3.17 -8.41 13.35
C LYS A 227 4.59 -8.84 13.02
N PHE A 228 5.54 -8.33 13.78
CA PHE A 228 6.91 -8.80 13.85
C PHE A 228 7.16 -9.32 15.27
N ASP A 229 7.86 -10.42 15.40
CA ASP A 229 8.12 -11.07 16.71
C ASP A 229 8.85 -10.12 17.67
N ASN A 230 9.74 -9.28 17.14
CA ASN A 230 10.42 -8.24 17.89
C ASN A 230 10.07 -6.85 17.36
N GLY A 231 9.06 -6.22 17.97
CA GLY A 231 8.59 -4.87 17.62
C GLY A 231 9.61 -3.75 17.86
N ASN A 232 10.70 -4.00 18.59
CA ASN A 232 11.75 -3.01 18.87
C ASN A 232 12.81 -2.94 17.76
N LEU A 233 12.85 -3.92 16.84
CA LEU A 233 13.72 -3.84 15.69
C LEU A 233 13.34 -2.64 14.81
N SER A 234 14.34 -1.97 14.24
CA SER A 234 14.05 -1.00 13.18
C SER A 234 13.61 -1.71 11.89
N ALA A 235 13.01 -0.99 10.95
CA ALA A 235 12.69 -1.55 9.63
C ALA A 235 13.93 -2.17 8.96
N TYR A 236 15.09 -1.50 9.11
CA TYR A 236 16.38 -2.03 8.69
C TYR A 236 16.74 -3.32 9.44
N GLY A 237 16.58 -3.33 10.76
CA GLY A 237 16.87 -4.50 11.61
C GLY A 237 15.98 -5.69 11.29
N ALA A 238 14.68 -5.47 11.05
CA ALA A 238 13.74 -6.53 10.66
C ALA A 238 14.09 -7.13 9.29
N TYR A 239 14.54 -6.29 8.34
CA TYR A 239 15.02 -6.78 7.05
C TYR A 239 16.32 -7.58 7.18
N LEU A 240 17.28 -7.10 8.00
CA LEU A 240 18.54 -7.79 8.27
C LEU A 240 18.33 -9.14 8.98
N ASP A 241 17.38 -9.19 9.92
CA ASP A 241 17.00 -10.43 10.63
C ASP A 241 16.50 -11.51 9.64
N ALA A 242 15.65 -11.10 8.68
CA ALA A 242 15.18 -11.99 7.63
C ALA A 242 16.30 -12.38 6.63
N TYR A 243 17.27 -11.52 6.41
CA TYR A 243 18.37 -11.73 5.45
C TYR A 243 19.73 -11.32 6.04
N PRO A 244 20.32 -12.13 6.94
CA PRO A 244 21.55 -11.79 7.67
C PRO A 244 22.80 -11.60 6.79
N ARG A 245 22.75 -12.09 5.54
CA ARG A 245 23.87 -11.99 4.58
C ARG A 245 23.79 -10.77 3.67
N SER A 246 22.70 -9.99 3.74
CA SER A 246 22.54 -8.79 2.91
C SER A 246 23.45 -7.66 3.38
N SER A 247 24.10 -7.01 2.44
CA SER A 247 24.90 -5.82 2.74
C SER A 247 24.02 -4.63 3.14
N GLN A 248 24.61 -3.68 3.86
CA GLN A 248 23.93 -2.44 4.25
C GLN A 248 23.37 -1.67 3.04
N LYS A 249 24.10 -1.68 1.92
CA LYS A 249 23.71 -1.02 0.67
C LYS A 249 22.46 -1.68 0.07
N GLU A 250 22.40 -3.01 0.04
CA GLU A 250 21.26 -3.78 -0.48
C GLU A 250 20.01 -3.54 0.35
N ILE A 251 20.13 -3.61 1.68
CA ILE A 251 19.01 -3.37 2.60
C ILE A 251 18.46 -1.95 2.41
N ARG A 252 19.32 -0.94 2.42
CA ARG A 252 18.90 0.45 2.23
C ARG A 252 18.26 0.68 0.86
N ALA A 253 18.75 0.05 -0.18
CA ALA A 253 18.19 0.13 -1.52
C ALA A 253 16.81 -0.55 -1.59
N ALA A 254 16.65 -1.73 -0.98
CA ALA A 254 15.37 -2.44 -0.91
C ALA A 254 14.30 -1.63 -0.14
N LEU A 255 14.66 -1.09 1.02
CA LEU A 255 13.77 -0.24 1.80
C LEU A 255 13.41 1.06 1.07
N ALA A 256 14.38 1.68 0.38
CA ALA A 256 14.12 2.89 -0.39
C ALA A 256 13.14 2.64 -1.55
N LYS A 257 13.21 1.48 -2.22
CA LYS A 257 12.29 1.08 -3.30
C LYS A 257 10.83 1.04 -2.85
N VAL A 258 10.58 0.64 -1.62
CA VAL A 258 9.22 0.56 -1.06
C VAL A 258 8.83 1.81 -0.25
N GLY A 259 9.61 2.90 -0.37
CA GLY A 259 9.33 4.17 0.31
C GLY A 259 9.70 4.20 1.79
N LEU A 260 10.48 3.23 2.28
CA LEU A 260 10.98 3.16 3.67
C LEU A 260 12.43 3.62 3.81
N GLY A 261 12.87 4.58 2.98
CA GLY A 261 14.22 5.13 3.03
C GLY A 261 14.40 6.22 4.10
N GLY A 262 15.66 6.62 4.35
CA GLY A 262 15.99 7.70 5.29
C GLY A 262 15.65 7.34 6.74
N GLU A 263 14.96 8.23 7.42
CA GLU A 263 14.57 8.06 8.84
C GLU A 263 13.64 6.88 9.07
N LEU A 264 12.75 6.56 8.11
CA LEU A 264 11.82 5.44 8.23
C LEU A 264 12.56 4.09 8.36
N ALA A 265 13.73 3.95 7.72
CA ALA A 265 14.53 2.74 7.84
C ALA A 265 15.03 2.47 9.27
N THR A 266 15.15 3.52 10.09
CA THR A 266 15.67 3.43 11.46
C THR A 266 14.58 3.41 12.52
N LYS A 267 13.31 3.70 12.15
CA LYS A 267 12.18 3.64 13.07
C LYS A 267 11.90 2.21 13.53
N PRO A 268 11.55 2.01 14.81
CA PRO A 268 11.06 0.73 15.31
C PRO A 268 9.83 0.28 14.54
N VAL A 269 9.74 -1.02 14.21
CA VAL A 269 8.58 -1.55 13.46
C VAL A 269 7.26 -1.37 14.20
N SER A 270 7.29 -1.34 15.54
CA SER A 270 6.10 -1.05 16.36
C SER A 270 5.54 0.37 16.19
N THR A 271 6.32 1.31 15.65
CA THR A 271 5.91 2.69 15.41
C THR A 271 5.56 2.98 13.95
N LEU A 272 5.70 1.99 13.08
CA LEU A 272 5.32 2.11 11.69
C LEU A 272 3.79 2.11 11.55
N SER A 273 3.29 2.89 10.60
CA SER A 273 1.89 2.80 10.19
C SER A 273 1.59 1.43 9.55
N GLY A 274 0.32 1.03 9.50
CA GLY A 274 -0.07 -0.22 8.84
C GLY A 274 0.43 -0.32 7.40
N GLY A 275 0.38 0.77 6.64
CA GLY A 275 0.89 0.83 5.27
C GLY A 275 2.40 0.72 5.18
N GLU A 276 3.15 1.35 6.08
CA GLU A 276 4.61 1.22 6.17
C GLU A 276 5.01 -0.22 6.53
N MET A 277 4.29 -0.83 7.46
CA MET A 277 4.52 -2.21 7.88
C MET A 277 4.22 -3.21 6.75
N MET A 278 3.13 -3.01 6.01
CA MET A 278 2.82 -3.83 4.83
C MET A 278 3.91 -3.70 3.77
N ARG A 279 4.36 -2.47 3.46
CA ARG A 279 5.45 -2.25 2.50
C ARG A 279 6.76 -2.92 2.94
N LEU A 280 7.06 -2.94 4.24
CA LEU A 280 8.22 -3.67 4.77
C LEU A 280 8.09 -5.18 4.57
N LYS A 281 6.92 -5.77 4.89
CA LYS A 281 6.66 -7.21 4.66
C LYS A 281 6.74 -7.57 3.17
N LEU A 282 6.20 -6.72 2.29
CA LEU A 282 6.30 -6.90 0.84
C LEU A 282 7.76 -6.86 0.36
N ALA A 283 8.58 -5.93 0.88
CA ALA A 283 9.99 -5.85 0.57
C ALA A 283 10.77 -7.09 1.03
N ILE A 284 10.50 -7.57 2.24
CA ILE A 284 11.11 -8.79 2.78
C ILE A 284 10.70 -10.00 1.93
N THR A 285 9.41 -10.18 1.64
CA THR A 285 8.92 -11.31 0.83
C THR A 285 9.47 -11.24 -0.60
N GLY A 286 9.57 -10.05 -1.18
CA GLY A 286 10.11 -9.84 -2.53
C GLY A 286 11.62 -9.97 -2.66
N ASN A 287 12.38 -10.14 -1.57
CA ASN A 287 13.82 -10.35 -1.63
C ASN A 287 14.23 -11.80 -1.91
N SER A 288 13.37 -12.76 -1.59
CA SER A 288 13.60 -14.16 -1.91
C SER A 288 12.84 -14.60 -3.15
N SER A 289 13.46 -15.48 -3.95
CA SER A 289 12.78 -16.09 -5.08
C SER A 289 11.76 -17.11 -4.60
N SER A 290 10.55 -17.03 -5.15
CA SER A 290 9.46 -17.96 -4.89
C SER A 290 8.87 -18.48 -6.21
N ASN A 291 8.17 -19.60 -6.18
CA ASN A 291 7.43 -20.09 -7.33
C ASN A 291 5.92 -20.15 -7.07
N ILE A 292 5.52 -19.87 -5.83
CA ILE A 292 4.14 -19.61 -5.46
C ILE A 292 4.09 -18.50 -4.40
N LEU A 293 3.25 -17.50 -4.61
CA LEU A 293 2.94 -16.45 -3.64
C LEU A 293 1.55 -16.70 -3.05
N ILE A 294 1.45 -16.57 -1.74
CA ILE A 294 0.19 -16.62 -1.00
C ILE A 294 0.05 -15.30 -0.26
N LEU A 295 -0.91 -14.48 -0.67
CA LEU A 295 -1.11 -13.13 -0.13
C LEU A 295 -2.50 -13.05 0.50
N ASP A 296 -2.55 -12.77 1.80
CA ASP A 296 -3.80 -12.65 2.55
C ASP A 296 -4.07 -11.18 2.87
N GLU A 297 -5.01 -10.57 2.15
CA GLU A 297 -5.42 -9.16 2.20
C GLU A 297 -4.23 -8.18 2.07
N PRO A 298 -3.37 -8.30 1.05
CA PRO A 298 -2.14 -7.50 0.93
C PRO A 298 -2.39 -6.02 0.61
N THR A 299 -3.60 -5.68 0.22
CA THR A 299 -4.02 -4.30 -0.10
C THR A 299 -4.44 -3.50 1.11
N ASN A 300 -4.74 -4.17 2.23
CA ASN A 300 -5.10 -3.48 3.46
C ASN A 300 -3.98 -2.53 3.90
N HIS A 301 -4.37 -1.32 4.28
CA HIS A 301 -3.47 -0.25 4.69
C HIS A 301 -2.54 0.33 3.60
N LEU A 302 -2.57 -0.18 2.36
CA LEU A 302 -1.80 0.42 1.27
C LEU A 302 -2.55 1.60 0.66
N ASP A 303 -1.82 2.68 0.40
CA ASP A 303 -2.33 3.80 -0.38
C ASP A 303 -2.52 3.41 -1.87
N VAL A 304 -3.22 4.26 -2.62
CA VAL A 304 -3.58 4.00 -4.02
C VAL A 304 -2.35 3.73 -4.90
N LYS A 305 -1.25 4.47 -4.66
CA LYS A 305 -0.01 4.30 -5.42
C LYS A 305 0.66 2.96 -5.12
N ALA A 306 0.73 2.59 -3.84
CA ALA A 306 1.30 1.32 -3.43
C ALA A 306 0.45 0.13 -3.92
N LYS A 307 -0.89 0.24 -3.90
CA LYS A 307 -1.78 -0.77 -4.50
C LYS A 307 -1.51 -0.96 -5.99
N LYS A 308 -1.38 0.13 -6.74
CA LYS A 308 -1.06 0.09 -8.17
C LYS A 308 0.30 -0.58 -8.42
N ALA A 309 1.33 -0.16 -7.69
CA ALA A 309 2.67 -0.75 -7.79
C ALA A 309 2.69 -2.24 -7.43
N LEU A 310 1.92 -2.65 -6.42
CA LEU A 310 1.76 -4.06 -6.06
C LEU A 310 1.07 -4.84 -7.17
N LYS A 311 -0.02 -4.32 -7.74
CA LYS A 311 -0.72 -4.96 -8.86
C LYS A 311 0.19 -5.15 -10.07
N GLU A 312 0.97 -4.14 -10.44
CA GLU A 312 1.96 -4.20 -11.52
C GLU A 312 3.03 -5.29 -11.25
N ALA A 313 3.56 -5.35 -10.03
CA ALA A 313 4.52 -6.36 -9.64
C ALA A 313 3.95 -7.79 -9.68
N LEU A 314 2.70 -7.97 -9.26
CA LEU A 314 2.01 -9.26 -9.30
C LEU A 314 1.62 -9.67 -10.73
N LEU A 315 1.33 -8.72 -11.62
CA LEU A 315 1.13 -8.98 -13.04
C LEU A 315 2.42 -9.49 -13.69
N ALA A 316 3.56 -8.90 -13.36
CA ALA A 316 4.88 -9.29 -13.85
C ALA A 316 5.41 -10.61 -13.23
N TYR A 317 4.85 -11.04 -12.11
CA TYR A 317 5.28 -12.28 -11.44
C TYR A 317 4.88 -13.52 -12.25
N GLU A 318 5.84 -14.37 -12.57
CA GLU A 318 5.67 -15.55 -13.45
C GLU A 318 5.18 -16.80 -12.71
N GLY A 319 5.23 -16.83 -11.39
CA GLY A 319 4.82 -17.98 -10.56
C GLY A 319 3.31 -18.00 -10.28
N ALA A 320 2.90 -19.04 -9.58
CA ALA A 320 1.52 -19.19 -9.10
C ALA A 320 1.21 -18.14 -8.02
N LEU A 321 -0.03 -17.66 -7.95
CA LEU A 321 -0.51 -16.71 -6.95
C LEU A 321 -1.82 -17.21 -6.34
N LEU A 322 -1.88 -17.25 -5.01
CA LEU A 322 -3.11 -17.33 -4.25
C LEU A 322 -3.32 -15.98 -3.58
N LEU A 323 -4.33 -15.25 -4.04
CA LEU A 323 -4.68 -13.93 -3.55
C LEU A 323 -6.00 -13.99 -2.80
N VAL A 324 -5.98 -13.67 -1.52
CA VAL A 324 -7.19 -13.37 -0.75
C VAL A 324 -7.35 -11.86 -0.74
N THR A 325 -8.45 -11.38 -1.27
CA THR A 325 -8.83 -9.97 -1.18
C THR A 325 -10.33 -9.77 -1.33
N HIS A 326 -10.85 -8.76 -0.67
CA HIS A 326 -12.23 -8.30 -0.81
C HIS A 326 -12.36 -7.16 -1.83
N GLU A 327 -11.26 -6.70 -2.44
CA GLU A 327 -11.23 -5.65 -3.46
C GLU A 327 -11.31 -6.25 -4.88
N PRO A 328 -12.49 -6.23 -5.54
CA PRO A 328 -12.63 -6.76 -6.91
C PRO A 328 -11.72 -6.05 -7.90
N ASP A 329 -11.65 -4.72 -7.85
CA ASP A 329 -10.85 -3.89 -8.76
C ASP A 329 -9.35 -4.24 -8.72
N PHE A 330 -8.86 -4.72 -7.58
CA PHE A 330 -7.49 -5.18 -7.45
C PHE A 330 -7.28 -6.55 -8.08
N ALA A 331 -8.21 -7.49 -7.89
CA ALA A 331 -8.11 -8.86 -8.37
C ALA A 331 -8.44 -8.99 -9.86
N GLU A 332 -9.35 -8.17 -10.39
CA GLU A 332 -9.73 -8.15 -11.80
C GLU A 332 -8.56 -7.79 -12.71
N GLY A 333 -8.40 -8.56 -13.80
CA GLY A 333 -7.27 -8.44 -14.73
C GLY A 333 -5.94 -8.99 -14.20
N LEU A 334 -5.86 -9.34 -12.89
CA LEU A 334 -4.71 -10.00 -12.29
C LEU A 334 -4.90 -11.52 -12.20
N CYS A 335 -6.06 -11.98 -11.73
CA CYS A 335 -6.33 -13.39 -11.49
C CYS A 335 -7.10 -14.02 -12.66
N ASN A 336 -6.70 -15.24 -13.06
CA ASN A 336 -7.35 -16.02 -14.12
C ASN A 336 -8.33 -17.07 -13.58
N ILE A 337 -8.27 -17.37 -12.28
CA ILE A 337 -9.18 -18.31 -11.61
C ILE A 337 -9.82 -17.60 -10.43
N VAL A 338 -11.12 -17.80 -10.24
CA VAL A 338 -11.87 -17.29 -9.09
C VAL A 338 -12.39 -18.48 -8.28
N PHE A 339 -12.04 -18.50 -6.99
CA PHE A 339 -12.57 -19.45 -6.02
C PHE A 339 -13.48 -18.72 -5.05
N ASP A 340 -14.77 -19.02 -5.06
CA ASP A 340 -15.78 -18.46 -4.16
C ASP A 340 -15.85 -19.29 -2.87
N ALA A 341 -15.32 -18.73 -1.78
CA ALA A 341 -15.52 -19.28 -0.44
C ALA A 341 -16.95 -18.90 0.03
N LYS A 342 -17.86 -19.86 -0.03
CA LYS A 342 -19.24 -19.69 0.44
C LYS A 342 -19.38 -20.28 1.84
N VAL A 343 -20.36 -19.80 2.61
CA VAL A 343 -20.74 -20.44 3.89
C VAL A 343 -21.34 -21.81 3.59
N LYS A 344 -21.03 -22.82 4.41
CA LYS A 344 -21.63 -24.16 4.30
C LYS A 344 -23.07 -24.16 4.80
#